data_1c40196687dadd23a8cc30b8405dfc2a
#
_entry.id   1c40196687dadd23a8cc30b8405dfc2a
#
_cell.length_a   1.000
_cell.length_b   1.000
_cell.length_c   1.000
_cell.angle_alpha   90.00
_cell.angle_beta   90.00
_cell.angle_gamma   90.00
#
_symmetry.space_group_name_H-M   'P 1'
#
loop_
_entity.id
_entity.type
_entity.pdbx_description
1 polymer ?
#
loop_
_entity_poly.entity_id
_entity_poly.type
_entity_poly.pdbx_seq_one_letter_code
_entity_poly.pdbx_strand_id
1 'polypeptide(L)'
;MNLEVREFPISELHTYRRNPRRGDVDAIASSLRKRGQYRPIVVNLGTNASKRMEILAGNHTYLAAKQLGWKTIQATTVDVDDDQAAQIVLADNRLADLGGYDEADLAVILQSVSDLEGTGYSEDDLKTILASAGKPSILNDPDDAPDVPDEGKTFTKEGQIWELGDSVLAVGSCTDDALVDKAFGGGAGGLRLD
;
A
#
# COMPACT_ATOMS: atom_id res chain seq x y z
N MET A 1 -27.95 7.69 8.92
CA MET A 1 -27.13 8.54 9.80
C MET A 1 -26.75 9.77 9.00
N ASN A 2 -27.18 10.96 9.40
CA ASN A 2 -26.85 12.19 8.67
C ASN A 2 -25.60 12.78 9.35
N LEU A 3 -24.45 12.67 8.69
CA LEU A 3 -23.19 13.20 9.22
C LEU A 3 -23.10 14.69 8.86
N GLU A 4 -23.24 15.54 9.86
CA GLU A 4 -23.10 16.99 9.72
C GLU A 4 -21.67 17.41 10.06
N VAL A 5 -21.05 18.22 9.20
CA VAL A 5 -19.73 18.80 9.45
C VAL A 5 -19.89 20.06 10.29
N ARG A 6 -19.15 20.14 11.39
CA ARG A 6 -19.13 21.28 12.30
C ARG A 6 -17.70 21.66 12.65
N GLU A 7 -17.51 22.91 13.07
CA GLU A 7 -16.24 23.37 13.64
C GLU A 7 -16.18 23.13 15.14
N PHE A 8 -15.03 22.64 15.59
CA PHE A 8 -14.74 22.42 17.00
C PHE A 8 -13.46 23.15 17.41
N PRO A 9 -13.42 23.77 18.58
CA PRO A 9 -12.19 24.29 19.16
C PRO A 9 -11.17 23.15 19.34
N ILE A 10 -9.95 23.35 18.87
CA ILE A 10 -8.89 22.33 19.02
C ILE A 10 -8.63 22.00 20.49
N SER A 11 -8.80 22.98 21.38
CA SER A 11 -8.61 22.81 22.83
C SER A 11 -9.59 21.85 23.50
N GLU A 12 -10.74 21.59 22.88
CA GLU A 12 -11.78 20.70 23.41
C GLU A 12 -11.62 19.24 22.96
N LEU A 13 -10.76 19.00 21.98
CA LEU A 13 -10.59 17.68 21.35
C LEU A 13 -9.40 16.93 21.96
N HIS A 14 -9.53 15.62 21.99
CA HIS A 14 -8.51 14.72 22.50
C HIS A 14 -8.18 13.64 21.49
N THR A 15 -6.89 13.35 21.31
CA THR A 15 -6.48 12.21 20.49
C THR A 15 -6.89 10.89 21.14
N TYR A 16 -7.21 9.87 20.34
CA TYR A 16 -7.46 8.52 20.84
C TYR A 16 -6.20 7.97 21.52
N ARG A 17 -6.31 7.67 22.81
CA ARG A 17 -5.14 7.40 23.69
C ARG A 17 -4.27 6.23 23.20
N ARG A 18 -4.88 5.21 22.62
CA ARG A 18 -4.21 3.98 22.17
C ARG A 18 -4.20 3.83 20.65
N ASN A 19 -4.16 4.94 19.90
CA ASN A 19 -4.05 4.85 18.44
C ASN A 19 -2.72 4.18 18.07
N PRO A 20 -2.75 3.00 17.42
CA PRO A 20 -1.52 2.27 17.05
C PRO A 20 -0.81 2.92 15.85
N ARG A 21 -1.54 3.67 15.01
CA ARG A 21 -0.99 4.27 13.79
C ARG A 21 0.02 5.36 14.11
N ARG A 22 1.10 5.40 13.35
CA ARG A 22 2.09 6.49 13.35
C ARG A 22 2.05 7.15 11.98
N GLY A 23 1.63 8.40 11.93
CA GLY A 23 1.56 9.20 10.70
C GLY A 23 2.63 10.29 10.70
N ASP A 24 3.03 10.69 9.50
CA ASP A 24 3.91 11.83 9.30
C ASP A 24 3.13 13.14 9.48
N VAL A 25 3.28 13.76 10.65
CA VAL A 25 2.58 15.01 11.01
C VAL A 25 3.07 16.18 10.15
N ASP A 26 4.35 16.20 9.79
CA ASP A 26 4.94 17.28 9.01
C ASP A 26 4.45 17.26 7.56
N ALA A 27 4.36 16.07 6.94
CA ALA A 27 3.77 15.90 5.62
C ALA A 27 2.29 16.34 5.61
N ILE A 28 1.52 15.95 6.64
CA ILE A 28 0.12 16.37 6.77
C ILE A 28 0.02 17.89 7.00
N ALA A 29 0.91 18.48 7.81
CA ALA A 29 0.94 19.92 8.03
C ALA A 29 1.25 20.68 6.75
N SER A 30 2.15 20.18 5.90
CA SER A 30 2.41 20.74 4.57
C SER A 30 1.15 20.71 3.69
N SER A 31 0.44 19.59 3.67
CA SER A 31 -0.84 19.46 2.94
C SER A 31 -1.90 20.44 3.45
N LEU A 32 -2.08 20.54 4.77
CA LEU A 32 -3.05 21.46 5.37
C LEU A 32 -2.70 22.93 5.09
N ARG A 33 -1.42 23.28 5.07
CA ARG A 33 -0.96 24.65 4.74
C ARG A 33 -1.27 25.01 3.29
N LYS A 34 -1.07 24.07 2.38
CA LYS A 34 -1.25 24.28 0.93
C LYS A 34 -2.73 24.28 0.51
N ARG A 35 -3.52 23.34 1.07
CA ARG A 35 -4.88 23.03 0.59
C ARG A 35 -5.99 23.30 1.61
N GLY A 36 -5.64 23.64 2.85
CA GLY A 36 -6.61 23.68 3.94
C GLY A 36 -7.11 22.30 4.33
N GLN A 37 -8.15 22.26 5.14
CA GLN A 37 -8.79 21.01 5.52
C GLN A 37 -9.88 20.65 4.51
N TYR A 38 -9.63 19.66 3.67
CA TYR A 38 -10.60 19.14 2.66
C TYR A 38 -11.35 17.89 3.14
N ARG A 39 -10.96 17.30 4.28
CA ARG A 39 -11.59 16.13 4.89
C ARG A 39 -11.79 16.37 6.38
N PRO A 40 -13.04 16.28 6.92
CA PRO A 40 -13.28 16.41 8.33
C PRO A 40 -12.68 15.23 9.12
N ILE A 41 -12.30 15.48 10.37
CA ILE A 41 -11.97 14.42 11.31
C ILE A 41 -13.25 13.81 11.89
N VAL A 42 -13.16 12.66 12.57
CA VAL A 42 -14.30 12.02 13.25
C VAL A 42 -14.09 12.12 14.75
N VAL A 43 -15.06 12.70 15.44
CA VAL A 43 -15.04 12.92 16.88
C VAL A 43 -16.17 12.14 17.55
N ASN A 44 -15.88 11.41 18.62
CA ASN A 44 -16.87 10.79 19.48
C ASN A 44 -17.37 11.80 20.51
N LEU A 45 -18.67 12.11 20.53
CA LEU A 45 -19.27 12.89 21.59
C LEU A 45 -19.13 12.18 22.95
N GLY A 46 -19.16 10.85 22.92
CA GLY A 46 -18.86 9.99 24.06
C GLY A 46 -19.82 10.18 25.24
N THR A 47 -21.13 10.34 24.98
CA THR A 47 -22.11 10.44 26.07
C THR A 47 -22.19 9.12 26.84
N ASN A 48 -21.90 8.01 26.20
CA ASN A 48 -21.88 6.65 26.77
C ASN A 48 -20.46 6.04 26.80
N ALA A 49 -19.40 6.85 26.62
CA ALA A 49 -18.02 6.40 26.66
C ALA A 49 -17.30 6.95 27.92
N SER A 50 -16.18 6.33 28.26
CA SER A 50 -15.31 6.74 29.35
C SER A 50 -14.67 8.12 29.13
N LYS A 51 -14.58 8.56 27.87
CA LYS A 51 -13.98 9.84 27.48
C LYS A 51 -14.78 10.52 26.38
N ARG A 52 -15.10 11.79 26.61
CA ARG A 52 -15.81 12.62 25.64
C ARG A 52 -14.83 13.33 24.70
N MET A 53 -15.33 13.73 23.53
CA MET A 53 -14.62 14.53 22.55
C MET A 53 -13.30 13.90 22.07
N GLU A 54 -13.28 12.57 21.98
CA GLU A 54 -12.12 11.81 21.54
C GLU A 54 -12.14 11.61 20.01
N ILE A 55 -11.00 11.80 19.36
CA ILE A 55 -10.85 11.72 17.90
C ILE A 55 -10.67 10.25 17.50
N LEU A 56 -11.64 9.68 16.79
CA LEU A 56 -11.58 8.30 16.31
C LEU A 56 -10.85 8.17 14.97
N ALA A 57 -11.01 9.16 14.06
CA ALA A 57 -10.28 9.20 12.79
C ALA A 57 -9.71 10.61 12.55
N GLY A 58 -8.51 10.70 11.98
CA GLY A 58 -7.82 11.97 11.71
C GLY A 58 -6.98 12.50 12.88
N ASN A 59 -6.49 11.64 13.79
CA ASN A 59 -5.62 12.02 14.90
C ASN A 59 -4.39 12.81 14.46
N HIS A 60 -3.72 12.40 13.37
CA HIS A 60 -2.55 13.10 12.86
C HIS A 60 -2.91 14.42 12.17
N THR A 61 -4.08 14.50 11.54
CA THR A 61 -4.62 15.76 10.99
C THR A 61 -4.84 16.79 12.12
N TYR A 62 -5.39 16.36 13.25
CA TYR A 62 -5.52 17.21 14.43
C TYR A 62 -4.16 17.68 14.96
N LEU A 63 -3.17 16.78 15.06
CA LEU A 63 -1.82 17.13 15.52
C LEU A 63 -1.16 18.13 14.57
N ALA A 64 -1.30 17.95 13.26
CA ALA A 64 -0.79 18.85 12.23
C ALA A 64 -1.48 20.23 12.32
N ALA A 65 -2.80 20.27 12.46
CA ALA A 65 -3.54 21.52 12.65
C ALA A 65 -3.11 22.27 13.92
N LYS A 66 -2.89 21.53 15.01
CA LYS A 66 -2.36 22.09 16.28
C LYS A 66 -0.94 22.64 16.09
N GLN A 67 -0.06 21.96 15.37
CA GLN A 67 1.28 22.41 15.02
C GLN A 67 1.25 23.69 14.19
N LEU A 68 0.26 23.82 13.29
CA LEU A 68 0.04 25.03 12.48
C LEU A 68 -0.63 26.20 13.26
N GLY A 69 -0.96 26.00 14.53
CA GLY A 69 -1.58 27.01 15.39
C GLY A 69 -3.05 27.29 15.08
N TRP A 70 -3.75 26.36 14.41
CA TRP A 70 -5.19 26.50 14.16
C TRP A 70 -5.96 26.60 15.49
N LYS A 71 -7.07 27.31 15.47
CA LYS A 71 -7.94 27.47 16.64
C LYS A 71 -9.11 26.50 16.60
N THR A 72 -9.60 26.20 15.41
CA THR A 72 -10.72 25.30 15.16
C THR A 72 -10.33 24.28 14.10
N ILE A 73 -11.06 23.17 14.05
CA ILE A 73 -10.93 22.11 13.06
C ILE A 73 -12.33 21.59 12.71
N GLN A 74 -12.53 21.24 11.44
CA GLN A 74 -13.80 20.65 11.00
C GLN A 74 -13.86 19.17 11.35
N ALA A 75 -14.99 18.76 11.92
CA ALA A 75 -15.26 17.38 12.30
C ALA A 75 -16.70 16.95 12.00
N THR A 76 -16.87 15.66 11.77
CA THR A 76 -18.15 14.98 11.92
C THR A 76 -18.21 14.30 13.27
N THR A 77 -19.41 14.12 13.83
CA THR A 77 -19.56 13.51 15.14
C THR A 77 -20.28 12.18 15.10
N VAL A 78 -19.86 11.28 15.94
CA VAL A 78 -20.55 10.05 16.32
C VAL A 78 -20.76 10.06 17.83
N ASP A 79 -21.68 9.24 18.33
CA ASP A 79 -21.90 9.06 19.77
C ASP A 79 -21.99 7.57 20.06
N VAL A 80 -20.85 7.00 20.42
CA VAL A 80 -20.65 5.56 20.59
C VAL A 80 -19.96 5.26 21.91
N ASP A 81 -20.11 4.05 22.41
CA ASP A 81 -19.40 3.55 23.58
C ASP A 81 -17.92 3.25 23.31
N ASP A 82 -17.18 2.83 24.33
CA ASP A 82 -15.75 2.58 24.25
C ASP A 82 -15.38 1.43 23.31
N ASP A 83 -16.21 0.38 23.23
CA ASP A 83 -15.96 -0.78 22.36
C ASP A 83 -16.15 -0.40 20.89
N GLN A 84 -17.26 0.26 20.58
CA GLN A 84 -17.54 0.77 19.23
C GLN A 84 -16.50 1.80 18.78
N ALA A 85 -16.06 2.67 19.69
CA ALA A 85 -15.00 3.64 19.42
C ALA A 85 -13.69 2.93 19.04
N ALA A 86 -13.31 1.88 19.79
CA ALA A 86 -12.14 1.06 19.47
C ALA A 86 -12.27 0.37 18.11
N GLN A 87 -13.43 -0.20 17.79
CA GLN A 87 -13.70 -0.82 16.49
C GLN A 87 -13.57 0.18 15.34
N ILE A 88 -14.08 1.40 15.48
CA ILE A 88 -13.94 2.46 14.46
C ILE A 88 -12.48 2.79 14.23
N VAL A 89 -11.70 3.00 15.31
CA VAL A 89 -10.25 3.30 15.19
C VAL A 89 -9.50 2.18 14.49
N LEU A 90 -9.79 0.93 14.83
CA LEU A 90 -9.16 -0.24 14.20
C LEU A 90 -9.55 -0.36 12.73
N ALA A 91 -10.82 -0.17 12.41
CA ALA A 91 -11.32 -0.25 11.04
C ALA A 91 -10.73 0.85 10.16
N ASP A 92 -10.73 2.13 10.61
CA ASP A 92 -10.16 3.27 9.88
C ASP A 92 -8.68 3.02 9.54
N ASN A 93 -7.91 2.55 10.51
CA ASN A 93 -6.49 2.23 10.29
C ASN A 93 -6.32 1.04 9.35
N ARG A 94 -7.02 -0.07 9.59
CA ARG A 94 -6.80 -1.32 8.84
C ARG A 94 -7.28 -1.24 7.39
N LEU A 95 -8.44 -0.63 7.16
CA LEU A 95 -8.99 -0.51 5.80
C LEU A 95 -8.13 0.38 4.92
N ALA A 96 -7.48 1.41 5.48
CA ALA A 96 -6.51 2.22 4.75
C ALA A 96 -5.25 1.41 4.36
N ASP A 97 -4.83 0.46 5.20
CA ASP A 97 -3.64 -0.37 4.94
C ASP A 97 -3.92 -1.55 3.98
N LEU A 98 -5.19 -1.94 3.81
CA LEU A 98 -5.60 -2.98 2.84
C LEU A 98 -5.71 -2.45 1.41
N GLY A 99 -5.74 -1.13 1.23
CA GLY A 99 -5.71 -0.50 -0.09
C GLY A 99 -4.31 -0.56 -0.72
N GLY A 100 -4.27 -0.44 -2.04
CA GLY A 100 -3.05 -0.28 -2.82
C GLY A 100 -3.26 0.81 -3.87
N TYR A 101 -2.29 0.99 -4.73
CA TYR A 101 -2.33 1.92 -5.85
C TYR A 101 -2.14 1.15 -7.15
N ASP A 102 -2.89 1.54 -8.18
CA ASP A 102 -2.49 1.28 -9.56
C ASP A 102 -1.32 2.21 -9.89
N GLU A 103 -0.13 1.63 -10.10
CA GLU A 103 1.08 2.44 -10.30
C GLU A 103 1.05 3.22 -11.62
N ALA A 104 0.38 2.70 -12.65
CA ALA A 104 0.27 3.38 -13.92
C ALA A 104 -0.63 4.62 -13.81
N ASP A 105 -1.80 4.48 -13.19
CA ASP A 105 -2.70 5.59 -12.93
C ASP A 105 -2.08 6.60 -11.96
N LEU A 106 -1.38 6.13 -10.94
CA LEU A 106 -0.66 7.00 -10.01
C LEU A 106 0.40 7.85 -10.73
N ALA A 107 1.19 7.24 -11.63
CA ALA A 107 2.19 7.93 -12.43
C ALA A 107 1.56 9.03 -13.30
N VAL A 108 0.43 8.72 -13.96
CA VAL A 108 -0.32 9.69 -14.78
C VAL A 108 -0.79 10.89 -13.95
N ILE A 109 -1.37 10.63 -12.77
CA ILE A 109 -1.85 11.70 -11.88
C ILE A 109 -0.68 12.55 -11.38
N LEU A 110 0.43 11.93 -10.94
CA LEU A 110 1.60 12.67 -10.46
C LEU A 110 2.24 13.55 -11.54
N GLN A 111 2.22 13.13 -12.81
CA GLN A 111 2.69 13.95 -13.94
C GLN A 111 1.73 15.08 -14.31
N SER A 112 0.44 14.93 -14.03
CA SER A 112 -0.57 15.93 -14.39
C SER A 112 -0.65 17.11 -13.45
N VAL A 113 -0.10 17.01 -12.24
CA VAL A 113 -0.12 18.11 -11.26
C VAL A 113 1.03 19.09 -11.50
N SER A 114 0.80 20.38 -11.20
CA SER A 114 1.79 21.43 -11.42
C SER A 114 2.96 21.38 -10.42
N ASP A 115 2.74 20.85 -9.23
CA ASP A 115 3.74 20.64 -8.19
C ASP A 115 3.31 19.53 -7.22
N LEU A 116 4.27 18.94 -6.51
CA LEU A 116 4.05 17.86 -5.54
C LEU A 116 3.93 18.34 -4.09
N GLU A 117 4.06 19.65 -3.83
CA GLU A 117 4.04 20.19 -2.47
C GLU A 117 2.73 19.82 -1.74
N GLY A 118 2.85 19.26 -0.56
CA GLY A 118 1.73 18.82 0.29
C GLY A 118 0.95 17.64 -0.25
N THR A 119 1.44 16.93 -1.28
CA THR A 119 0.85 15.64 -1.72
C THR A 119 1.34 14.46 -0.91
N GLY A 120 2.49 14.61 -0.26
CA GLY A 120 3.21 13.52 0.40
C GLY A 120 4.18 12.77 -0.52
N TYR A 121 4.20 13.09 -1.81
CA TYR A 121 5.16 12.55 -2.78
C TYR A 121 6.30 13.56 -3.03
N SER A 122 7.51 13.04 -3.20
CA SER A 122 8.69 13.79 -3.61
C SER A 122 8.98 13.60 -5.11
N GLU A 123 9.88 14.42 -5.65
CA GLU A 123 10.39 14.24 -7.01
C GLU A 123 11.10 12.88 -7.20
N ASP A 124 11.71 12.34 -6.15
CA ASP A 124 12.38 11.05 -6.20
C ASP A 124 11.38 9.90 -6.15
N ASP A 125 10.25 10.05 -5.42
CA ASP A 125 9.13 9.09 -5.49
C ASP A 125 8.55 9.06 -6.90
N LEU A 126 8.33 10.23 -7.52
CA LEU A 126 7.85 10.32 -8.90
C LEU A 126 8.78 9.59 -9.87
N LYS A 127 10.09 9.82 -9.79
CA LYS A 127 11.06 9.10 -10.65
C LYS A 127 11.01 7.59 -10.45
N THR A 128 10.89 7.16 -9.19
CA THR A 128 10.81 5.73 -8.84
C THR A 128 9.55 5.09 -9.41
N ILE A 129 8.39 5.75 -9.22
CA ILE A 129 7.10 5.28 -9.74
C ILE A 129 7.11 5.24 -11.28
N LEU A 130 7.68 6.23 -11.95
CA LEU A 130 7.81 6.24 -13.41
C LEU A 130 8.74 5.13 -13.92
N ALA A 131 9.77 4.79 -13.18
CA ALA A 131 10.67 3.70 -13.53
C ALA A 131 10.03 2.31 -13.32
N SER A 132 9.07 2.18 -12.40
CA SER A 132 8.30 0.95 -12.16
C SER A 132 7.09 0.83 -13.08
N ALA A 133 6.38 1.92 -13.35
CA ALA A 133 5.17 1.94 -14.20
C ALA A 133 5.44 1.51 -15.67
N GLY A 134 6.71 1.61 -16.12
CA GLY A 134 7.13 1.10 -17.44
C GLY A 134 7.55 -0.38 -17.44
N LYS A 135 7.59 -1.04 -16.30
CA LYS A 135 7.86 -2.46 -16.19
C LYS A 135 6.53 -3.19 -16.07
N PRO A 136 6.29 -4.24 -16.86
CA PRO A 136 5.11 -5.07 -16.64
C PRO A 136 5.11 -5.50 -15.16
N SER A 137 4.02 -5.24 -14.46
CA SER A 137 3.82 -5.74 -13.10
C SER A 137 4.02 -7.25 -13.13
N ILE A 138 5.04 -7.73 -12.41
CA ILE A 138 5.26 -9.17 -12.21
C ILE A 138 4.28 -9.65 -11.10
N LEU A 139 3.05 -9.18 -11.14
CA LEU A 139 1.91 -9.90 -10.62
C LEU A 139 1.43 -10.76 -11.80
N ASN A 140 2.29 -11.72 -12.21
CA ASN A 140 1.85 -12.75 -13.11
C ASN A 140 0.63 -13.42 -12.48
N ASP A 141 -0.52 -13.27 -13.11
CA ASP A 141 -1.53 -14.30 -13.07
C ASP A 141 -0.77 -15.61 -13.36
N PRO A 142 -0.79 -16.63 -12.50
CA PRO A 142 -0.13 -17.89 -12.78
C PRO A 142 -0.52 -18.50 -14.14
N ASP A 143 -1.65 -18.06 -14.70
CA ASP A 143 -2.16 -18.46 -16.02
C ASP A 143 -1.69 -17.56 -17.18
N ASP A 144 -1.02 -16.42 -16.91
CA ASP A 144 -0.44 -15.56 -17.94
C ASP A 144 0.95 -16.10 -18.33
N ALA A 145 0.95 -17.13 -19.14
CA ALA A 145 2.18 -17.62 -19.78
C ALA A 145 2.70 -16.54 -20.74
N PRO A 146 3.99 -16.15 -20.66
CA PRO A 146 4.55 -15.22 -21.62
C PRO A 146 4.40 -15.77 -23.05
N ASP A 147 4.12 -14.87 -24.00
CA ASP A 147 4.03 -15.22 -25.41
C ASP A 147 5.23 -16.08 -25.82
N VAL A 148 4.95 -17.23 -26.42
CA VAL A 148 6.00 -18.12 -26.92
C VAL A 148 6.78 -17.36 -27.97
N PRO A 149 8.11 -17.20 -27.85
CA PRO A 149 8.91 -16.53 -28.87
C PRO A 149 8.73 -17.21 -30.22
N ASP A 150 8.67 -16.41 -31.29
CA ASP A 150 8.64 -16.94 -32.67
C ASP A 150 9.75 -17.99 -32.90
N GLU A 151 9.41 -19.07 -33.57
CA GLU A 151 10.36 -20.12 -33.96
C GLU A 151 11.61 -19.49 -34.62
N GLY A 152 12.77 -19.69 -33.99
CA GLY A 152 14.04 -19.13 -34.44
C GLY A 152 14.72 -18.12 -33.53
N LYS A 153 14.04 -17.64 -32.48
CA LYS A 153 14.64 -16.76 -31.44
C LYS A 153 15.01 -17.48 -30.14
N THR A 154 14.83 -18.81 -30.09
CA THR A 154 15.20 -19.60 -28.93
C THR A 154 16.70 -19.82 -28.88
N PHE A 155 17.34 -19.49 -27.76
CA PHE A 155 18.77 -19.73 -27.53
C PHE A 155 19.08 -21.20 -27.18
N THR A 156 18.04 -21.95 -26.78
CA THR A 156 18.16 -23.34 -26.33
C THR A 156 17.80 -24.31 -27.46
N LYS A 157 18.49 -25.45 -27.50
CA LYS A 157 18.21 -26.55 -28.43
C LYS A 157 17.95 -27.83 -27.63
N GLU A 158 17.12 -28.71 -28.19
CA GLU A 158 16.86 -30.01 -27.61
C GLU A 158 18.16 -30.79 -27.35
N GLY A 159 18.25 -31.45 -26.19
CA GLY A 159 19.44 -32.17 -25.75
C GLY A 159 20.51 -31.33 -25.04
N GLN A 160 20.33 -30.01 -24.94
CA GLN A 160 21.25 -29.15 -24.17
C GLN A 160 21.02 -29.22 -22.67
N ILE A 161 22.11 -29.13 -21.92
CA ILE A 161 22.12 -29.01 -20.48
C ILE A 161 22.85 -27.72 -20.10
N TRP A 162 22.24 -26.91 -19.24
CA TRP A 162 22.78 -25.65 -18.77
C TRP A 162 22.97 -25.71 -17.25
N GLU A 163 24.12 -25.32 -16.75
CA GLU A 163 24.40 -25.17 -15.33
C GLU A 163 24.06 -23.75 -14.91
N LEU A 164 23.19 -23.61 -13.90
CA LEU A 164 22.71 -22.34 -13.37
C LEU A 164 23.02 -22.25 -11.88
N GLY A 165 24.31 -22.07 -11.53
CA GLY A 165 24.79 -22.19 -10.17
C GLY A 165 24.65 -23.62 -9.65
N ASP A 166 23.87 -23.83 -8.58
CA ASP A 166 23.61 -25.16 -7.99
C ASP A 166 22.47 -25.93 -8.67
N SER A 167 21.89 -25.36 -9.74
CA SER A 167 20.75 -25.95 -10.48
C SER A 167 21.14 -26.30 -11.90
N VAL A 168 20.46 -27.32 -12.47
CA VAL A 168 20.66 -27.76 -13.84
C VAL A 168 19.36 -27.64 -14.62
N LEU A 169 19.42 -27.04 -15.80
CA LEU A 169 18.33 -26.97 -16.78
C LEU A 169 18.61 -27.92 -17.93
N ALA A 170 17.80 -28.95 -18.13
CA ALA A 170 17.84 -29.81 -19.26
C ALA A 170 16.71 -29.47 -20.24
N VAL A 171 17.06 -29.32 -21.52
CA VAL A 171 16.12 -28.96 -22.60
C VAL A 171 15.76 -30.20 -23.40
N GLY A 172 14.52 -30.69 -23.21
CA GLY A 172 14.03 -31.89 -23.91
C GLY A 172 12.87 -32.56 -23.18
N SER A 173 12.52 -33.77 -23.61
CA SER A 173 11.45 -34.54 -22.98
C SER A 173 11.88 -35.12 -21.63
N CYS A 174 11.05 -34.98 -20.62
CA CYS A 174 11.27 -35.63 -19.32
C CYS A 174 11.13 -37.18 -19.36
N THR A 175 10.68 -37.71 -20.50
CA THR A 175 10.61 -39.17 -20.76
C THR A 175 11.83 -39.71 -21.52
N ASP A 176 12.83 -38.84 -21.84
CA ASP A 176 14.11 -39.26 -22.41
C ASP A 176 15.07 -39.63 -21.28
N ASP A 177 15.16 -40.92 -20.98
CA ASP A 177 15.98 -41.46 -19.89
C ASP A 177 17.45 -41.04 -20.03
N ALA A 178 17.98 -40.94 -21.25
CA ALA A 178 19.38 -40.55 -21.48
C ALA A 178 19.62 -39.05 -21.13
N LEU A 179 18.66 -38.18 -21.40
CA LEU A 179 18.73 -36.78 -21.04
C LEU A 179 18.59 -36.57 -19.53
N VAL A 180 17.67 -37.30 -18.92
CA VAL A 180 17.44 -37.27 -17.47
C VAL A 180 18.67 -37.77 -16.70
N ASP A 181 19.22 -38.92 -17.08
CA ASP A 181 20.46 -39.46 -16.49
C ASP A 181 21.64 -38.49 -16.61
N LYS A 182 21.77 -37.82 -17.74
CA LYS A 182 22.82 -36.85 -17.97
C LYS A 182 22.62 -35.57 -17.12
N ALA A 183 21.37 -35.13 -16.92
CA ALA A 183 21.04 -33.97 -16.09
C ALA A 183 21.34 -34.22 -14.59
N PHE A 184 21.12 -35.43 -14.12
CA PHE A 184 21.40 -35.84 -12.74
C PHE A 184 22.80 -36.40 -12.52
N GLY A 185 23.71 -36.35 -13.52
CA GLY A 185 25.10 -36.79 -13.39
C GLY A 185 25.27 -38.28 -13.18
N GLY A 186 24.34 -39.13 -13.69
CA GLY A 186 24.41 -40.58 -13.59
C GLY A 186 24.22 -41.17 -12.18
N GLY A 187 23.79 -40.37 -11.24
CA GLY A 187 23.41 -40.84 -9.88
C GLY A 187 21.90 -41.07 -9.80
N ALA A 188 21.48 -42.23 -9.32
CA ALA A 188 20.08 -42.59 -9.12
C ALA A 188 19.39 -41.62 -8.11
N GLY A 189 19.04 -40.43 -8.56
CA GLY A 189 18.24 -39.45 -7.85
C GLY A 189 16.79 -39.64 -8.25
N GLY A 190 16.04 -40.43 -7.50
CA GLY A 190 14.61 -40.59 -7.71
C GLY A 190 13.91 -39.23 -7.54
N LEU A 191 13.16 -38.79 -8.56
CA LEU A 191 12.20 -37.70 -8.47
C LEU A 191 11.18 -38.05 -7.35
N ARG A 192 11.17 -37.27 -6.26
CA ARG A 192 10.01 -37.20 -5.38
C ARG A 192 9.11 -36.08 -5.91
N LEU A 193 7.99 -36.46 -6.47
CA LEU A 193 6.84 -35.57 -6.68
C LEU A 193 6.07 -35.57 -5.35
N ASP A 194 6.12 -34.47 -4.63
CA ASP A 194 5.17 -34.16 -3.53
C ASP A 194 4.04 -33.30 -4.08
#